data_8e81dffbbbe5a682b155fd69ea83d782
#
_entry.id   8e81dffbbbe5a682b155fd69ea83d782
#
_cell.length_a   1.000
_cell.length_b   1.000
_cell.length_c   1.000
_cell.angle_alpha   90.00
_cell.angle_beta   90.00
_cell.angle_gamma   90.00
#
_symmetry.space_group_name_H-M   'P 1'
#
loop_
_entity.id
_entity.type
_entity.pdbx_description
1 polymer ?
#
loop_
_entity_poly.entity_id
_entity_poly.type
_entity_poly.pdbx_seq_one_letter_code
_entity_poly.pdbx_strand_id
1 'polypeptide(L)'
;MKRNVLLILLIALICGCRKQPQPVSTPQTDSIVVIAVKETAPKPIKSKQAQRLDSLGFINIAEADSTILIDLAYTHTDNFTGEVLYETLHEAYLHPLAMESLKKANQLLKAKHPNYSLLVLDAARPMSIQKRMWNKVKGTPNNIYVANPSKGGGMHNYGMAVDVTIVDEQGEWLPMGTGFDHFGPAAHTTHEEELVAQGIISEEERRNRRLLREVMRGGGFIPLHSEWWHFNRLRREETIQNYQLIK
;
A
#
# COMPACT_ATOMS: atom_id res chain seq x y z
N MET A 1 64.33 16.14 -29.65
CA MET A 1 64.72 17.25 -30.57
C MET A 1 63.47 17.76 -31.24
N LYS A 2 63.13 18.99 -31.03
CA LYS A 2 62.45 20.00 -31.85
C LYS A 2 61.73 20.99 -30.90
N ARG A 3 62.26 22.12 -30.98
CA ARG A 3 62.07 23.38 -30.26
C ARG A 3 60.79 24.03 -30.79
N ASN A 4 59.94 24.56 -29.90
CA ASN A 4 58.87 25.46 -30.28
C ASN A 4 59.15 26.85 -29.80
N VAL A 5 59.05 27.78 -30.73
CA VAL A 5 59.32 29.19 -30.64
C VAL A 5 58.12 29.92 -30.01
N LEU A 6 58.44 30.75 -29.04
CA LEU A 6 57.50 31.66 -28.36
C LEU A 6 57.39 32.95 -29.19
N LEU A 7 56.18 33.30 -29.62
CA LEU A 7 55.91 34.59 -30.30
C LEU A 7 55.20 35.53 -29.34
N ILE A 8 55.87 36.58 -28.91
CA ILE A 8 55.35 37.67 -28.09
C ILE A 8 54.84 38.76 -29.02
N LEU A 9 53.54 39.08 -28.97
CA LEU A 9 52.97 40.25 -29.64
C LEU A 9 52.72 41.34 -28.62
N LEU A 10 53.42 42.44 -28.74
CA LEU A 10 53.22 43.72 -28.07
C LEU A 10 52.05 44.44 -28.75
N ILE A 11 51.00 44.81 -28.04
CA ILE A 11 49.99 45.76 -28.53
C ILE A 11 49.95 46.96 -27.59
N ALA A 12 50.15 48.12 -28.20
CA ALA A 12 50.28 49.44 -27.56
C ALA A 12 48.93 49.94 -27.01
N LEU A 13 48.98 50.53 -25.82
CA LEU A 13 47.88 51.29 -25.24
C LEU A 13 47.65 52.60 -25.97
N ILE A 14 46.45 52.86 -26.43
CA ILE A 14 45.94 54.17 -26.79
C ILE A 14 44.90 54.58 -25.73
N CYS A 15 45.31 55.59 -24.96
CA CYS A 15 44.46 56.17 -23.92
C CYS A 15 43.50 57.18 -24.56
N GLY A 16 42.21 56.82 -24.65
CA GLY A 16 41.12 57.71 -25.08
C GLY A 16 40.19 58.02 -23.92
N CYS A 17 40.26 59.23 -23.41
CA CYS A 17 39.31 59.72 -22.41
C CYS A 17 37.91 59.82 -22.99
N ARG A 18 37.01 58.90 -22.59
CA ARG A 18 35.58 58.98 -22.88
C ARG A 18 34.85 59.29 -21.59
N LYS A 19 34.15 60.43 -21.54
CA LYS A 19 33.25 60.82 -20.44
C LYS A 19 32.17 59.77 -20.31
N GLN A 20 32.03 59.19 -19.11
CA GLN A 20 30.92 58.35 -18.73
C GLN A 20 29.63 59.15 -18.58
N PRO A 21 28.51 58.71 -19.16
CA PRO A 21 27.19 59.27 -18.82
C PRO A 21 26.76 58.77 -17.44
N GLN A 22 26.18 59.65 -16.68
CA GLN A 22 25.61 59.39 -15.34
C GLN A 22 24.46 58.38 -15.45
N PRO A 23 24.27 57.43 -14.49
CA PRO A 23 23.16 56.52 -14.51
C PRO A 23 21.86 57.25 -14.16
N VAL A 24 20.89 57.13 -15.07
CA VAL A 24 19.49 57.51 -14.84
C VAL A 24 18.90 56.55 -13.79
N SER A 25 18.41 57.12 -12.69
CA SER A 25 17.67 56.36 -11.69
C SER A 25 16.37 55.82 -12.25
N THR A 26 16.30 54.51 -12.49
CA THR A 26 15.04 53.80 -12.77
C THR A 26 14.19 53.78 -11.50
N PRO A 27 12.85 53.96 -11.60
CA PRO A 27 11.96 53.78 -10.46
C PRO A 27 11.99 52.33 -9.98
N GLN A 28 12.13 52.18 -8.68
CA GLN A 28 12.07 50.91 -7.99
C GLN A 28 10.65 50.35 -8.16
N THR A 29 10.51 49.30 -8.99
CA THR A 29 9.24 48.58 -9.11
C THR A 29 9.14 47.67 -7.88
N ASP A 30 8.23 48.00 -6.98
CA ASP A 30 7.88 47.13 -5.86
C ASP A 30 7.50 45.76 -6.42
N SER A 31 8.35 44.75 -6.14
CA SER A 31 8.08 43.40 -6.48
C SER A 31 6.92 42.90 -5.63
N ILE A 32 5.72 42.83 -6.19
CA ILE A 32 4.58 42.13 -5.59
C ILE A 32 4.97 40.67 -5.54
N VAL A 33 5.31 40.16 -4.36
CA VAL A 33 5.49 38.73 -4.11
C VAL A 33 4.10 38.09 -4.21
N VAL A 34 3.76 37.59 -5.38
CA VAL A 34 2.58 36.74 -5.56
C VAL A 34 2.89 35.42 -4.85
N ILE A 35 2.44 35.30 -3.61
CA ILE A 35 2.40 34.00 -2.93
C ILE A 35 1.41 33.13 -3.71
N ALA A 36 1.91 32.25 -4.56
CA ALA A 36 1.10 31.23 -5.19
C ALA A 36 0.54 30.33 -4.08
N VAL A 37 -0.68 30.59 -3.67
CA VAL A 37 -1.47 29.68 -2.86
C VAL A 37 -1.66 28.43 -3.72
N LYS A 38 -0.94 27.36 -3.38
CA LYS A 38 -1.12 26.06 -4.02
C LYS A 38 -2.53 25.61 -3.68
N GLU A 39 -3.47 25.86 -4.59
CA GLU A 39 -4.85 25.42 -4.47
C GLU A 39 -4.82 23.89 -4.38
N THR A 40 -5.04 23.38 -3.18
CA THR A 40 -5.14 21.92 -2.97
C THR A 40 -6.40 21.48 -3.68
N ALA A 41 -6.27 20.62 -4.68
CA ALA A 41 -7.43 20.02 -5.34
C ALA A 41 -8.43 19.53 -4.28
N PRO A 42 -9.75 19.76 -4.48
CA PRO A 42 -10.75 19.35 -3.51
C PRO A 42 -10.62 17.84 -3.28
N LYS A 43 -10.57 17.44 -2.00
CA LYS A 43 -10.54 16.00 -1.65
C LYS A 43 -11.75 15.33 -2.30
N PRO A 44 -11.57 14.16 -2.93
CA PRO A 44 -12.67 13.41 -3.51
C PRO A 44 -13.75 13.16 -2.46
N ILE A 45 -15.01 13.32 -2.85
CA ILE A 45 -16.14 13.10 -1.94
C ILE A 45 -16.17 11.61 -1.59
N LYS A 46 -15.99 11.28 -0.30
CA LYS A 46 -16.06 9.91 0.20
C LYS A 46 -17.42 9.27 -0.11
N SER A 47 -17.42 8.01 -0.49
CA SER A 47 -18.65 7.24 -0.67
C SER A 47 -19.47 7.16 0.64
N LYS A 48 -20.77 6.88 0.53
CA LYS A 48 -21.63 6.66 1.71
C LYS A 48 -21.09 5.55 2.61
N GLN A 49 -20.45 4.54 2.03
CA GLN A 49 -19.85 3.43 2.73
C GLN A 49 -18.60 3.86 3.50
N ALA A 50 -17.73 4.67 2.88
CA ALA A 50 -16.58 5.28 3.53
C ALA A 50 -17.00 6.21 4.70
N GLN A 51 -17.99 7.10 4.47
CA GLN A 51 -18.55 7.97 5.51
C GLN A 51 -19.12 7.18 6.68
N ARG A 52 -19.76 6.04 6.41
CA ARG A 52 -20.26 5.14 7.45
C ARG A 52 -19.12 4.52 8.27
N LEU A 53 -18.05 4.06 7.62
CA LEU A 53 -16.88 3.51 8.32
C LEU A 53 -16.22 4.58 9.20
N ASP A 54 -16.06 5.81 8.70
CA ASP A 54 -15.61 6.96 9.51
C ASP A 54 -16.51 7.15 10.76
N SER A 55 -17.84 7.14 10.60
CA SER A 55 -18.79 7.33 11.70
C SER A 55 -18.79 6.19 12.72
N LEU A 56 -18.34 5.00 12.32
CA LEU A 56 -18.16 3.85 13.21
C LEU A 56 -16.79 3.83 13.90
N GLY A 57 -15.92 4.83 13.63
CA GLY A 57 -14.59 4.96 14.23
C GLY A 57 -13.53 4.09 13.57
N PHE A 58 -13.77 3.59 12.36
CA PHE A 58 -12.73 2.93 11.57
C PHE A 58 -11.76 3.96 11.02
N ILE A 59 -10.51 3.56 10.87
CA ILE A 59 -9.42 4.44 10.43
C ILE A 59 -9.13 4.17 8.96
N ASN A 60 -9.14 5.23 8.14
CA ASN A 60 -8.65 5.18 6.77
C ASN A 60 -7.14 4.98 6.76
N ILE A 61 -6.68 3.91 6.12
CA ILE A 61 -5.27 3.49 6.13
C ILE A 61 -4.39 4.55 5.48
N ALA A 62 -4.76 5.06 4.30
CA ALA A 62 -3.98 6.03 3.56
C ALA A 62 -3.89 7.41 4.27
N GLU A 63 -4.94 7.78 5.02
CA GLU A 63 -4.93 9.01 5.84
C GLU A 63 -4.06 8.84 7.09
N ALA A 64 -3.98 7.64 7.65
CA ALA A 64 -3.23 7.34 8.87
C ALA A 64 -1.74 7.07 8.62
N ASP A 65 -1.39 6.49 7.48
CA ASP A 65 -0.01 6.26 7.02
C ASP A 65 0.03 6.22 5.49
N SER A 66 0.38 7.34 4.87
CA SER A 66 0.47 7.49 3.41
C SER A 66 1.60 6.68 2.76
N THR A 67 2.45 6.03 3.54
CA THR A 67 3.51 5.14 3.04
C THR A 67 3.07 3.69 2.88
N ILE A 68 1.84 3.37 3.31
CA ILE A 68 1.15 2.11 3.02
C ILE A 68 0.35 2.31 1.74
N LEU A 69 0.60 1.50 0.73
CA LEU A 69 -0.10 1.59 -0.55
C LEU A 69 -1.43 0.82 -0.49
N ILE A 70 -2.37 1.22 -1.34
CA ILE A 70 -3.72 0.63 -1.40
C ILE A 70 -4.03 0.26 -2.84
N ASP A 71 -4.39 -0.99 -3.07
CA ASP A 71 -4.96 -1.50 -4.31
C ASP A 71 -5.99 -2.58 -3.97
N LEU A 72 -7.21 -2.16 -3.68
CA LEU A 72 -8.27 -3.08 -3.25
C LEU A 72 -8.66 -4.01 -4.40
N ALA A 73 -8.26 -5.27 -4.34
CA ALA A 73 -8.45 -6.28 -5.38
C ALA A 73 -9.91 -6.42 -5.83
N TYR A 74 -10.85 -6.20 -4.94
CA TYR A 74 -12.29 -6.29 -5.25
C TYR A 74 -12.89 -5.04 -5.87
N THR A 75 -12.08 -4.02 -6.19
CA THR A 75 -12.44 -2.92 -7.09
C THR A 75 -12.21 -3.28 -8.56
N HIS A 76 -11.58 -4.41 -8.84
CA HIS A 76 -11.27 -4.95 -10.17
C HIS A 76 -12.04 -6.25 -10.42
N THR A 77 -11.96 -6.80 -11.62
CA THR A 77 -12.59 -8.08 -12.00
C THR A 77 -11.64 -9.27 -11.93
N ASP A 78 -10.34 -9.06 -11.81
CA ASP A 78 -9.29 -10.08 -11.71
C ASP A 78 -9.12 -10.66 -10.29
N ASN A 79 -10.24 -10.88 -9.62
CA ASN A 79 -10.34 -11.56 -8.34
C ASN A 79 -11.12 -12.88 -8.49
N PHE A 80 -11.17 -13.73 -7.46
CA PHE A 80 -11.79 -15.04 -7.54
C PHE A 80 -13.28 -15.01 -7.91
N THR A 81 -13.98 -13.88 -7.74
CA THR A 81 -15.40 -13.77 -8.07
C THR A 81 -15.65 -13.42 -9.54
N GLY A 82 -14.65 -12.84 -10.22
CA GLY A 82 -14.78 -12.31 -11.58
C GLY A 82 -15.66 -11.06 -11.67
N GLU A 83 -15.97 -10.42 -10.53
CA GLU A 83 -16.86 -9.26 -10.45
C GLU A 83 -16.20 -8.12 -9.65
N VAL A 84 -16.56 -6.88 -10.00
CA VAL A 84 -16.32 -5.72 -9.13
C VAL A 84 -17.28 -5.81 -7.95
N LEU A 85 -16.74 -5.96 -6.74
CA LEU A 85 -17.53 -6.02 -5.51
C LEU A 85 -17.57 -4.69 -4.77
N TYR A 86 -16.48 -3.94 -4.81
CA TYR A 86 -16.35 -2.58 -4.24
C TYR A 86 -16.66 -1.52 -5.29
N GLU A 87 -17.95 -1.35 -5.62
CA GLU A 87 -18.41 -0.43 -6.66
C GLU A 87 -18.23 1.04 -6.27
N THR A 88 -18.25 1.34 -4.99
CA THR A 88 -18.19 2.71 -4.45
C THR A 88 -17.19 2.89 -3.31
N LEU A 89 -16.70 1.81 -2.71
CA LEU A 89 -15.68 1.87 -1.65
C LEU A 89 -14.30 1.71 -2.29
N HIS A 90 -13.56 2.79 -2.38
CA HIS A 90 -12.20 2.79 -2.94
C HIS A 90 -11.13 3.03 -1.88
N GLU A 91 -11.55 3.29 -0.64
CA GLU A 91 -10.67 3.51 0.50
C GLU A 91 -10.59 2.26 1.38
N ALA A 92 -9.40 1.94 1.85
CA ALA A 92 -9.18 0.86 2.79
C ALA A 92 -9.29 1.36 4.23
N TYR A 93 -10.07 0.64 5.05
CA TYR A 93 -10.29 0.96 6.45
C TYR A 93 -9.92 -0.21 7.36
N LEU A 94 -9.48 0.09 8.58
CA LEU A 94 -9.27 -0.89 9.65
C LEU A 94 -9.87 -0.39 10.97
N HIS A 95 -10.18 -1.31 11.85
CA HIS A 95 -10.41 -0.99 13.25
C HIS A 95 -9.15 -0.35 13.86
N PRO A 96 -9.24 0.65 14.75
CA PRO A 96 -8.07 1.35 15.31
C PRO A 96 -6.98 0.40 15.81
N LEU A 97 -7.35 -0.68 16.50
CA LEU A 97 -6.41 -1.68 17.00
C LEU A 97 -5.62 -2.38 15.88
N ALA A 98 -6.27 -2.69 14.76
CA ALA A 98 -5.62 -3.31 13.60
C ALA A 98 -4.77 -2.28 12.84
N MET A 99 -5.20 -1.02 12.77
CA MET A 99 -4.44 0.05 12.13
C MET A 99 -3.10 0.32 12.84
N GLU A 100 -3.09 0.40 14.17
CA GLU A 100 -1.84 0.56 14.93
C GLU A 100 -0.87 -0.60 14.69
N SER A 101 -1.38 -1.81 14.57
CA SER A 101 -0.58 -2.98 14.23
C SER A 101 -0.02 -2.92 12.80
N LEU A 102 -0.82 -2.43 11.83
CA LEU A 102 -0.39 -2.29 10.44
C LEU A 102 0.71 -1.22 10.31
N LYS A 103 0.56 -0.08 10.98
CA LYS A 103 1.62 0.96 11.05
C LYS A 103 2.94 0.39 11.57
N LYS A 104 2.86 -0.37 12.67
CA LYS A 104 4.07 -1.02 13.23
C LYS A 104 4.69 -2.03 12.27
N ALA A 105 3.89 -2.83 11.57
CA ALA A 105 4.37 -3.77 10.57
C ALA A 105 5.09 -3.04 9.42
N ASN A 106 4.51 -1.95 8.91
CA ASN A 106 5.11 -1.13 7.87
C ASN A 106 6.42 -0.47 8.32
N GLN A 107 6.51 0.03 9.55
CA GLN A 107 7.74 0.54 10.13
C GLN A 107 8.83 -0.54 10.20
N LEU A 108 8.49 -1.76 10.60
CA LEU A 108 9.42 -2.89 10.63
C LEU A 108 9.90 -3.29 9.23
N LEU A 109 9.02 -3.24 8.23
CA LEU A 109 9.40 -3.46 6.84
C LEU A 109 10.40 -2.40 6.38
N LYS A 110 10.08 -1.12 6.58
CA LYS A 110 10.95 0.00 6.18
C LYS A 110 12.28 0.04 6.92
N ALA A 111 12.34 -0.44 8.15
CA ALA A 111 13.61 -0.58 8.89
C ALA A 111 14.55 -1.61 8.27
N LYS A 112 14.01 -2.66 7.63
CA LYS A 112 14.77 -3.70 6.93
C LYS A 112 15.04 -3.33 5.46
N HIS A 113 14.05 -2.79 4.79
CA HIS A 113 14.02 -2.44 3.38
C HIS A 113 13.37 -1.04 3.21
N PRO A 114 14.16 0.07 3.31
CA PRO A 114 13.62 1.44 3.35
C PRO A 114 12.74 1.80 2.13
N ASN A 115 13.02 1.20 0.98
CA ASN A 115 12.33 1.46 -0.27
C ASN A 115 11.12 0.55 -0.53
N TYR A 116 10.90 -0.49 0.29
CA TYR A 116 9.75 -1.37 0.16
C TYR A 116 8.53 -0.80 0.89
N SER A 117 7.33 -1.16 0.45
CA SER A 117 6.08 -0.76 1.08
C SER A 117 5.12 -1.94 1.21
N LEU A 118 4.29 -1.91 2.26
CA LEU A 118 3.11 -2.79 2.28
C LEU A 118 2.09 -2.26 1.27
N LEU A 119 1.48 -3.16 0.52
CA LEU A 119 0.34 -2.90 -0.35
C LEU A 119 -0.88 -3.66 0.19
N VAL A 120 -1.93 -2.94 0.53
CA VAL A 120 -3.19 -3.50 1.05
C VAL A 120 -4.10 -3.89 -0.11
N LEU A 121 -4.50 -5.15 -0.13
CA LEU A 121 -5.36 -5.76 -1.15
C LEU A 121 -6.82 -5.88 -0.69
N ASP A 122 -7.05 -6.05 0.63
CA ASP A 122 -8.36 -5.99 1.27
C ASP A 122 -8.22 -5.65 2.75
N ALA A 123 -9.27 -5.04 3.33
CA ALA A 123 -9.28 -4.60 4.72
C ALA A 123 -10.69 -4.74 5.36
N ALA A 124 -11.28 -3.67 5.87
CA ALA A 124 -12.63 -3.69 6.42
C ALA A 124 -13.66 -3.99 5.31
N ARG A 125 -14.31 -5.15 5.40
CA ARG A 125 -15.24 -5.66 4.38
C ARG A 125 -16.67 -5.67 4.91
N PRO A 126 -17.61 -4.93 4.31
CA PRO A 126 -19.03 -5.00 4.70
C PRO A 126 -19.62 -6.40 4.49
N MET A 127 -20.58 -6.75 5.35
CA MET A 127 -21.26 -8.06 5.27
C MET A 127 -22.02 -8.28 3.96
N SER A 128 -22.46 -7.22 3.29
CA SER A 128 -23.09 -7.30 1.96
C SER A 128 -22.11 -7.89 0.92
N ILE A 129 -20.85 -7.46 0.96
CA ILE A 129 -19.77 -7.97 0.11
C ILE A 129 -19.45 -9.41 0.46
N GLN A 130 -19.30 -9.71 1.76
CA GLN A 130 -19.05 -11.08 2.22
C GLN A 130 -20.13 -12.07 1.73
N LYS A 131 -21.40 -11.66 1.68
CA LYS A 131 -22.50 -12.48 1.14
C LYS A 131 -22.34 -12.72 -0.35
N ARG A 132 -21.93 -11.73 -1.14
CA ARG A 132 -21.65 -11.89 -2.58
C ARG A 132 -20.52 -12.90 -2.79
N MET A 133 -19.39 -12.76 -2.08
CA MET A 133 -18.27 -13.70 -2.12
C MET A 133 -18.69 -15.12 -1.77
N TRP A 134 -19.40 -15.30 -0.65
CA TRP A 134 -19.90 -16.61 -0.23
C TRP A 134 -20.79 -17.26 -1.28
N ASN A 135 -21.66 -16.49 -1.93
CA ASN A 135 -22.54 -17.00 -2.97
C ASN A 135 -21.81 -17.58 -4.18
N LYS A 136 -20.56 -17.12 -4.44
CA LYS A 136 -19.72 -17.67 -5.53
C LYS A 136 -19.16 -19.06 -5.20
N VAL A 137 -18.89 -19.33 -3.92
CA VAL A 137 -18.21 -20.57 -3.51
C VAL A 137 -19.08 -21.54 -2.75
N LYS A 138 -20.26 -21.14 -2.25
CA LYS A 138 -21.17 -22.05 -1.53
C LYS A 138 -21.52 -23.27 -2.37
N GLY A 139 -21.41 -24.46 -1.79
CA GLY A 139 -21.66 -25.71 -2.49
C GLY A 139 -20.51 -26.20 -3.37
N THR A 140 -19.38 -25.51 -3.38
CA THR A 140 -18.15 -25.96 -4.04
C THR A 140 -17.08 -26.33 -3.00
N PRO A 141 -16.02 -27.08 -3.37
CA PRO A 141 -14.87 -27.33 -2.47
C PRO A 141 -14.19 -26.05 -1.96
N ASN A 142 -14.27 -24.95 -2.71
CA ASN A 142 -13.62 -23.67 -2.37
C ASN A 142 -14.32 -22.90 -1.24
N ASN A 143 -15.48 -23.39 -0.75
CA ASN A 143 -16.18 -22.75 0.36
C ASN A 143 -15.38 -22.66 1.67
N ILE A 144 -14.33 -23.46 1.80
CA ILE A 144 -13.43 -23.44 2.97
C ILE A 144 -12.56 -22.16 3.04
N TYR A 145 -12.34 -21.48 1.93
CA TYR A 145 -11.54 -20.27 1.84
C TYR A 145 -12.34 -18.98 2.08
N VAL A 146 -13.66 -19.05 2.08
CA VAL A 146 -14.51 -17.87 2.26
C VAL A 146 -15.39 -18.04 3.50
N ALA A 147 -15.26 -17.13 4.45
CA ALA A 147 -16.02 -17.21 5.70
C ALA A 147 -17.53 -17.13 5.45
N ASN A 148 -18.27 -18.06 6.06
CA ASN A 148 -19.74 -18.15 5.91
C ASN A 148 -20.42 -16.96 6.65
N PRO A 149 -21.18 -16.10 5.94
CA PRO A 149 -21.84 -14.95 6.52
C PRO A 149 -22.92 -15.32 7.56
N SER A 150 -23.56 -16.49 7.45
CA SER A 150 -24.54 -16.95 8.43
C SER A 150 -23.93 -17.39 9.77
N LYS A 151 -22.60 -17.59 9.78
CA LYS A 151 -21.81 -17.92 11.00
C LYS A 151 -21.01 -16.72 11.52
N GLY A 152 -21.47 -15.49 11.25
CA GLY A 152 -20.82 -14.26 11.70
C GLY A 152 -19.68 -13.74 10.80
N GLY A 153 -19.59 -14.22 9.56
CA GLY A 153 -18.60 -13.75 8.59
C GLY A 153 -17.14 -14.06 8.97
N GLY A 154 -16.20 -13.33 8.37
CA GLY A 154 -14.76 -13.38 8.62
C GLY A 154 -14.24 -12.18 9.40
N MET A 155 -12.92 -12.14 9.66
CA MET A 155 -12.28 -11.09 10.44
C MET A 155 -12.29 -9.73 9.73
N HIS A 156 -12.28 -9.69 8.40
CA HIS A 156 -12.48 -8.48 7.61
C HIS A 156 -13.82 -7.79 7.91
N ASN A 157 -14.86 -8.57 8.25
CA ASN A 157 -16.17 -8.00 8.55
C ASN A 157 -16.24 -7.27 9.90
N TYR A 158 -15.16 -7.30 10.66
CA TYR A 158 -14.96 -6.54 11.90
C TYR A 158 -13.83 -5.48 11.74
N GLY A 159 -13.19 -5.41 10.56
CA GLY A 159 -12.00 -4.60 10.35
C GLY A 159 -10.78 -5.07 11.13
N MET A 160 -10.77 -6.36 11.51
CA MET A 160 -9.73 -7.02 12.31
C MET A 160 -8.83 -7.93 11.47
N ALA A 161 -8.94 -7.87 10.16
CA ALA A 161 -8.04 -8.54 9.22
C ALA A 161 -7.64 -7.61 8.09
N VAL A 162 -6.48 -7.93 7.50
CA VAL A 162 -5.97 -7.27 6.31
C VAL A 162 -5.32 -8.31 5.41
N ASP A 163 -5.55 -8.17 4.10
CA ASP A 163 -4.83 -8.88 3.06
C ASP A 163 -3.78 -7.95 2.48
N VAL A 164 -2.52 -8.38 2.49
CA VAL A 164 -1.39 -7.53 2.10
C VAL A 164 -0.33 -8.29 1.31
N THR A 165 0.38 -7.56 0.47
CA THR A 165 1.64 -7.98 -0.13
C THR A 165 2.73 -6.93 0.13
N ILE A 166 3.94 -7.18 -0.39
CA ILE A 166 5.05 -6.21 -0.39
C ILE A 166 5.30 -5.79 -1.83
N VAL A 167 5.53 -4.50 -2.03
CA VAL A 167 6.04 -3.94 -3.28
C VAL A 167 7.44 -3.36 -3.06
N ASP A 168 8.24 -3.42 -4.12
CA ASP A 168 9.57 -2.84 -4.17
C ASP A 168 9.56 -1.33 -4.43
N GLU A 169 10.72 -0.77 -4.70
CA GLU A 169 10.91 0.66 -5.01
C GLU A 169 10.33 1.09 -6.37
N GLN A 170 10.08 0.14 -7.28
CA GLN A 170 9.41 0.37 -8.56
C GLN A 170 7.89 0.26 -8.45
N GLY A 171 7.38 -0.20 -7.30
CA GLY A 171 5.96 -0.48 -7.07
C GLY A 171 5.52 -1.86 -7.56
N GLU A 172 6.48 -2.72 -7.94
CA GLU A 172 6.21 -4.07 -8.41
C GLU A 172 6.05 -5.02 -7.21
N TRP A 173 5.10 -5.95 -7.31
CA TRP A 173 4.89 -6.95 -6.26
C TRP A 173 6.11 -7.86 -6.15
N LEU A 174 6.59 -8.08 -4.93
CA LEU A 174 7.52 -9.17 -4.70
C LEU A 174 6.85 -10.49 -5.07
N PRO A 175 7.55 -11.38 -5.81
CA PRO A 175 6.98 -12.67 -6.17
C PRO A 175 6.68 -13.50 -4.93
N MET A 176 5.45 -14.01 -4.84
CA MET A 176 4.94 -14.79 -3.70
C MET A 176 4.61 -16.24 -4.07
N GLY A 177 4.87 -16.67 -5.31
CA GLY A 177 4.65 -18.03 -5.80
C GLY A 177 3.21 -18.34 -6.22
N THR A 178 2.25 -17.56 -5.75
CA THR A 178 0.88 -17.56 -6.25
C THR A 178 0.34 -16.14 -6.27
N GLY A 179 -0.67 -15.88 -7.08
CA GLY A 179 -1.46 -14.66 -6.99
C GLY A 179 -2.26 -14.59 -5.69
N PHE A 180 -2.81 -13.42 -5.43
CA PHE A 180 -3.86 -13.21 -4.44
C PHE A 180 -5.09 -14.07 -4.78
N ASP A 181 -5.87 -14.48 -3.77
CA ASP A 181 -7.07 -15.33 -3.93
C ASP A 181 -6.81 -16.73 -4.55
N HIS A 182 -5.56 -17.19 -4.57
CA HIS A 182 -5.27 -18.54 -5.03
C HIS A 182 -5.81 -19.61 -4.05
N PHE A 183 -6.83 -20.34 -4.46
CA PHE A 183 -7.42 -21.43 -3.67
C PHE A 183 -6.64 -22.73 -3.90
N GLY A 184 -5.80 -23.09 -2.94
CA GLY A 184 -5.06 -24.34 -3.00
C GLY A 184 -3.78 -24.37 -2.14
N PRO A 185 -3.17 -25.56 -2.03
CA PRO A 185 -2.00 -25.78 -1.16
C PRO A 185 -0.81 -24.88 -1.49
N ALA A 186 -0.66 -24.45 -2.75
CA ALA A 186 0.43 -23.55 -3.15
C ALA A 186 0.38 -22.17 -2.45
N ALA A 187 -0.78 -21.72 -1.97
CA ALA A 187 -0.92 -20.48 -1.18
C ALA A 187 -0.66 -20.71 0.33
N HIS A 188 -0.59 -21.95 0.79
CA HIS A 188 -0.43 -22.24 2.21
C HIS A 188 0.95 -21.82 2.70
N THR A 189 1.01 -21.39 3.96
CA THR A 189 2.25 -20.98 4.63
C THR A 189 2.87 -22.10 5.48
N THR A 190 2.22 -23.25 5.52
CA THR A 190 2.74 -24.50 6.06
C THR A 190 3.44 -25.29 4.95
N HIS A 191 4.49 -26.01 5.30
CA HIS A 191 5.21 -26.89 4.35
C HIS A 191 5.84 -26.16 3.14
N GLU A 192 6.18 -24.88 3.28
CA GLU A 192 6.80 -24.10 2.19
C GLU A 192 8.13 -24.71 1.71
N GLU A 193 8.86 -25.43 2.58
CA GLU A 193 10.08 -26.17 2.19
C GLU A 193 9.77 -27.32 1.24
N GLU A 194 8.66 -28.01 1.45
CA GLU A 194 8.20 -29.06 0.56
C GLU A 194 7.73 -28.49 -0.77
N LEU A 195 7.03 -27.34 -0.76
CA LEU A 195 6.63 -26.63 -1.98
C LEU A 195 7.84 -26.19 -2.82
N VAL A 196 8.93 -25.77 -2.17
CA VAL A 196 10.19 -25.45 -2.86
C VAL A 196 10.84 -26.71 -3.43
N ALA A 197 10.93 -27.78 -2.63
CA ALA A 197 11.53 -29.03 -3.07
C ALA A 197 10.79 -29.65 -4.27
N GLN A 198 9.47 -29.40 -4.39
CA GLN A 198 8.63 -29.82 -5.51
C GLN A 198 8.67 -28.83 -6.69
N GLY A 199 9.36 -27.70 -6.57
CA GLY A 199 9.38 -26.66 -7.60
C GLY A 199 8.05 -25.90 -7.80
N ILE A 200 7.14 -25.97 -6.83
CA ILE A 200 5.85 -25.27 -6.84
C ILE A 200 6.05 -23.78 -6.56
N ILE A 201 6.92 -23.45 -5.61
CA ILE A 201 7.40 -22.09 -5.36
C ILE A 201 8.94 -22.10 -5.36
N SER A 202 9.54 -20.95 -5.64
CA SER A 202 10.99 -20.76 -5.56
C SER A 202 11.45 -20.42 -4.13
N GLU A 203 12.77 -20.53 -3.87
CA GLU A 203 13.36 -20.06 -2.62
C GLU A 203 13.22 -18.53 -2.45
N GLU A 204 13.17 -17.77 -3.52
CA GLU A 204 12.90 -16.33 -3.48
C GLU A 204 11.50 -16.04 -2.98
N GLU A 205 10.50 -16.67 -3.56
CA GLU A 205 9.08 -16.54 -3.17
C GLU A 205 8.86 -16.95 -1.70
N ARG A 206 9.53 -18.02 -1.27
CA ARG A 206 9.52 -18.44 0.13
C ARG A 206 10.16 -17.38 1.05
N ARG A 207 11.29 -16.77 0.66
CA ARG A 207 11.91 -15.68 1.43
C ARG A 207 10.99 -14.46 1.52
N ASN A 208 10.32 -14.08 0.43
CA ASN A 208 9.40 -12.95 0.39
C ASN A 208 8.19 -13.18 1.32
N ARG A 209 7.57 -14.37 1.29
CA ARG A 209 6.51 -14.76 2.23
C ARG A 209 6.98 -14.72 3.68
N ARG A 210 8.20 -15.17 3.96
CA ARG A 210 8.79 -15.10 5.31
C ARG A 210 8.99 -13.67 5.78
N LEU A 211 9.49 -12.78 4.92
CA LEU A 211 9.64 -11.36 5.21
C LEU A 211 8.29 -10.75 5.56
N LEU A 212 7.26 -10.98 4.74
CA LEU A 212 5.90 -10.48 4.99
C LEU A 212 5.38 -10.98 6.34
N ARG A 213 5.44 -12.29 6.62
CA ARG A 213 5.01 -12.86 7.90
C ARG A 213 5.79 -12.30 9.09
N GLU A 214 7.10 -12.10 8.95
CA GLU A 214 7.94 -11.56 10.01
C GLU A 214 7.51 -10.16 10.41
N VAL A 215 7.35 -9.25 9.45
CA VAL A 215 6.96 -7.86 9.74
C VAL A 215 5.52 -7.78 10.26
N MET A 216 4.60 -8.56 9.70
CA MET A 216 3.21 -8.59 10.14
C MET A 216 3.06 -9.16 11.55
N ARG A 217 3.76 -10.24 11.89
CA ARG A 217 3.83 -10.76 13.29
C ARG A 217 4.47 -9.75 14.24
N GLY A 218 5.54 -9.09 13.82
CA GLY A 218 6.17 -8.00 14.58
C GLY A 218 5.23 -6.83 14.84
N GLY A 219 4.30 -6.55 13.93
CA GLY A 219 3.22 -5.61 14.07
C GLY A 219 2.13 -6.06 15.05
N GLY A 220 2.04 -7.35 15.34
CA GLY A 220 1.03 -7.95 16.24
C GLY A 220 -0.11 -8.64 15.52
N PHE A 221 0.07 -9.00 14.25
CA PHE A 221 -0.89 -9.81 13.50
C PHE A 221 -0.62 -11.31 13.63
N ILE A 222 -1.65 -12.09 13.39
CA ILE A 222 -1.67 -13.55 13.37
C ILE A 222 -1.87 -13.99 11.91
N PRO A 223 -0.89 -14.64 11.27
CA PRO A 223 -1.04 -15.12 9.90
C PRO A 223 -2.05 -16.26 9.81
N LEU A 224 -2.74 -16.35 8.69
CA LEU A 224 -3.55 -17.51 8.34
C LEU A 224 -2.66 -18.57 7.65
N HIS A 225 -2.88 -19.85 7.94
CA HIS A 225 -2.04 -20.92 7.38
C HIS A 225 -2.39 -21.27 5.92
N SER A 226 -3.63 -21.06 5.50
CA SER A 226 -4.12 -21.38 4.16
C SER A 226 -3.88 -20.27 3.13
N GLU A 227 -3.44 -19.07 3.55
CA GLU A 227 -3.36 -17.87 2.70
C GLU A 227 -2.16 -17.02 3.12
N TRP A 228 -1.15 -16.87 2.24
CA TRP A 228 0.08 -16.15 2.56
C TRP A 228 -0.14 -14.65 2.76
N TRP A 229 -1.21 -14.08 2.19
CA TRP A 229 -1.55 -12.63 2.24
C TRP A 229 -2.37 -12.23 3.46
N HIS A 230 -3.08 -13.19 4.12
CA HIS A 230 -4.10 -12.89 5.13
C HIS A 230 -3.55 -12.86 6.56
N PHE A 231 -3.88 -11.78 7.27
CA PHE A 231 -3.42 -11.55 8.64
C PHE A 231 -4.56 -11.04 9.53
N ASN A 232 -4.84 -11.75 10.62
CA ASN A 232 -5.83 -11.37 11.62
C ASN A 232 -5.18 -10.58 12.76
N ARG A 233 -5.83 -9.52 13.27
CA ARG A 233 -5.32 -8.81 14.44
C ARG A 233 -5.62 -9.53 15.75
N LEU A 234 -6.74 -10.19 15.85
CA LEU A 234 -7.20 -10.93 17.02
C LEU A 234 -7.65 -12.34 16.65
N ARG A 235 -7.85 -13.17 17.63
CA ARG A 235 -8.51 -14.46 17.45
C ARG A 235 -10.01 -14.27 17.19
N ARG A 236 -10.62 -15.20 16.47
CA ARG A 236 -12.03 -15.11 16.05
C ARG A 236 -12.98 -15.02 17.23
N GLU A 237 -12.78 -15.85 18.26
CA GLU A 237 -13.64 -15.90 19.45
C GLU A 237 -13.65 -14.56 20.18
N GLU A 238 -12.48 -13.98 20.39
CA GLU A 238 -12.30 -12.67 21.02
C GLU A 238 -12.96 -11.57 20.19
N THR A 239 -12.82 -11.64 18.87
CA THR A 239 -13.39 -10.62 17.96
C THR A 239 -14.91 -10.65 17.99
N ILE A 240 -15.53 -11.82 17.87
CA ILE A 240 -17.00 -11.96 17.85
C ILE A 240 -17.63 -11.50 19.18
N GLN A 241 -16.95 -11.73 20.30
CA GLN A 241 -17.45 -11.35 21.62
C GLN A 241 -17.40 -9.84 21.88
N ASN A 242 -16.40 -9.15 21.33
CA ASN A 242 -16.10 -7.78 21.74
C ASN A 242 -16.33 -6.71 20.63
N TYR A 243 -16.55 -7.11 19.39
CA TYR A 243 -16.63 -6.17 18.27
C TYR A 243 -17.86 -6.41 17.40
N GLN A 244 -18.31 -5.35 16.74
CA GLN A 244 -19.50 -5.39 15.90
C GLN A 244 -19.17 -5.61 14.44
N LEU A 245 -20.05 -6.34 13.75
CA LEU A 245 -19.99 -6.54 12.30
C LEU A 245 -20.24 -5.23 11.55
N ILE A 246 -19.46 -5.02 10.49
CA ILE A 246 -19.69 -3.99 9.47
C ILE A 246 -20.86 -4.45 8.59
N LYS A 247 -22.02 -3.80 8.77
CA LYS A 247 -23.25 -4.10 8.03
C LYS A 247 -23.25 -3.44 6.67
#